data_f6469492802c19293732ccb68b08d8ed
#
_entry.id   f6469492802c19293732ccb68b08d8ed
#
_cell.length_a   1.000
_cell.length_b   1.000
_cell.length_c   1.000
_cell.angle_alpha   90.00
_cell.angle_beta   90.00
_cell.angle_gamma   90.00
#
_symmetry.space_group_name_H-M   'P 1'
#
loop_
_entity.id
_entity.type
_entity.pdbx_description
1 polymer ?
#
loop_
_entity_poly.entity_id
_entity_poly.type
_entity_poly.pdbx_seq_one_letter_code
_entity_poly.pdbx_strand_id
1 'polypeptide(L)'
;MLDMDFQREALEEALETLGAVLQERRTPFELLAVGGSGLLLLGLIDRPTGDLDIIALLESGAFRRLEFLPEPLEAAAKQVGQALGLGDRWLNTGPSMMMDFGLPNDWEHRLVTRQYGGLCLHLPSREDQICFKLYAAVDHFGGQYWGTQDKHYEDLKILVPTRDELVFAARWTVTHDPSEGFRGELMKCLLSLGVEVSDDELG
;
A
#
# COMPACT_ATOMS: atom_id res chain seq x y z
N MET A 1 -12.39 13.75 16.82
CA MET A 1 -12.48 12.30 17.06
C MET A 1 -11.11 11.78 16.66
N LEU A 2 -10.37 11.20 17.58
CA LEU A 2 -9.04 10.67 17.30
C LEU A 2 -9.25 9.47 16.37
N ASP A 3 -8.66 9.49 15.17
CA ASP A 3 -8.56 8.31 14.33
C ASP A 3 -7.83 7.23 15.14
N MET A 4 -8.50 6.09 15.37
CA MET A 4 -7.86 4.98 16.08
C MET A 4 -6.97 4.25 15.08
N ASP A 5 -5.68 4.19 15.37
CA ASP A 5 -4.76 3.37 14.62
C ASP A 5 -5.10 1.89 14.81
N PHE A 6 -5.14 1.14 13.71
CA PHE A 6 -5.36 -0.31 13.73
C PHE A 6 -4.11 -1.04 14.22
N GLN A 7 -4.29 -1.88 15.19
CA GLN A 7 -3.44 -3.05 15.36
C GLN A 7 -3.91 -4.15 14.41
N ARG A 8 -3.09 -5.14 14.16
CA ARG A 8 -3.39 -6.20 13.19
C ARG A 8 -4.71 -6.90 13.48
N GLU A 9 -4.95 -7.23 14.74
CA GLU A 9 -6.18 -7.92 15.19
C GLU A 9 -7.41 -7.07 14.92
N ALA A 10 -7.36 -5.77 15.20
CA ALA A 10 -8.48 -4.86 14.95
C ALA A 10 -8.74 -4.67 13.44
N LEU A 11 -7.71 -4.67 12.60
CA LEU A 11 -7.85 -4.63 11.16
C LEU A 11 -8.45 -5.92 10.61
N GLU A 12 -7.99 -7.08 11.08
CA GLU A 12 -8.56 -8.39 10.70
C GLU A 12 -10.04 -8.48 11.11
N GLU A 13 -10.41 -8.04 12.34
CA GLU A 13 -11.81 -7.98 12.79
C GLU A 13 -12.66 -7.07 11.88
N ALA A 14 -12.15 -5.92 11.50
CA ALA A 14 -12.86 -5.02 10.59
C ALA A 14 -13.09 -5.64 9.21
N LEU A 15 -12.09 -6.35 8.67
CA LEU A 15 -12.19 -7.05 7.39
C LEU A 15 -13.14 -8.24 7.44
N GLU A 16 -13.11 -9.04 8.51
CA GLU A 16 -14.05 -10.14 8.73
C GLU A 16 -15.49 -9.62 8.82
N THR A 17 -15.71 -8.53 9.57
CA THR A 17 -17.01 -7.89 9.71
C THR A 17 -17.50 -7.33 8.37
N LEU A 18 -16.64 -6.64 7.61
CA LEU A 18 -16.97 -6.12 6.29
C LEU A 18 -17.32 -7.26 5.34
N GLY A 19 -16.52 -8.31 5.30
CA GLY A 19 -16.75 -9.47 4.47
C GLY A 19 -18.07 -10.19 4.80
N ALA A 20 -18.44 -10.29 6.08
CA ALA A 20 -19.73 -10.86 6.49
C ALA A 20 -20.92 -10.01 6.01
N VAL A 21 -20.84 -8.66 6.14
CA VAL A 21 -21.86 -7.73 5.65
C VAL A 21 -22.03 -7.84 4.13
N LEU A 22 -20.94 -7.89 3.39
CA LEU A 22 -20.96 -8.01 1.91
C LEU A 22 -21.55 -9.36 1.48
N GLN A 23 -21.22 -10.44 2.19
CA GLN A 23 -21.77 -11.76 1.92
C GLN A 23 -23.29 -11.81 2.18
N GLU A 24 -23.76 -11.26 3.28
CA GLU A 24 -25.19 -11.17 3.61
C GLU A 24 -25.97 -10.38 2.53
N ARG A 25 -25.37 -9.27 2.07
CA ARG A 25 -25.95 -8.42 1.01
C ARG A 25 -25.83 -9.04 -0.39
N ARG A 26 -25.08 -10.11 -0.54
CA ARG A 26 -24.77 -10.75 -1.84
C ARG A 26 -24.09 -9.79 -2.83
N THR A 27 -23.23 -8.94 -2.33
CA THR A 27 -22.44 -7.95 -3.08
C THR A 27 -20.95 -8.18 -2.84
N PRO A 28 -20.34 -9.26 -3.36
CA PRO A 28 -18.93 -9.54 -3.14
C PRO A 28 -18.04 -8.54 -3.89
N PHE A 29 -16.86 -8.29 -3.33
CA PHE A 29 -15.82 -7.47 -3.93
C PHE A 29 -14.46 -8.16 -3.86
N GLU A 30 -13.65 -7.95 -4.90
CA GLU A 30 -12.24 -8.34 -4.96
C GLU A 30 -11.39 -7.08 -5.14
N LEU A 31 -10.60 -6.75 -4.12
CA LEU A 31 -9.91 -5.46 -4.01
C LEU A 31 -8.40 -5.65 -3.96
N LEU A 32 -7.65 -4.71 -4.55
CA LEU A 32 -6.20 -4.61 -4.41
C LEU A 32 -5.87 -3.54 -3.37
N ALA A 33 -5.24 -3.94 -2.28
CA ALA A 33 -4.85 -3.06 -1.18
C ALA A 33 -3.34 -2.90 -1.09
N VAL A 34 -2.89 -1.70 -0.71
CA VAL A 34 -1.48 -1.33 -0.56
C VAL A 34 -1.22 -0.63 0.78
N GLY A 35 -0.04 -0.10 0.97
CA GLY A 35 0.27 0.78 2.08
C GLY A 35 0.62 0.06 3.39
N GLY A 36 0.49 0.78 4.51
CA GLY A 36 0.83 0.27 5.84
C GLY A 36 -0.01 -0.93 6.26
N SER A 37 -1.31 -0.90 5.96
CA SER A 37 -2.24 -1.99 6.25
C SER A 37 -1.91 -3.26 5.47
N GLY A 38 -1.47 -3.13 4.20
CA GLY A 38 -0.98 -4.27 3.43
C GLY A 38 0.23 -4.93 4.08
N LEU A 39 1.21 -4.13 4.52
CA LEU A 39 2.38 -4.63 5.25
C LEU A 39 2.01 -5.28 6.58
N LEU A 40 1.08 -4.67 7.33
CA LEU A 40 0.61 -5.19 8.61
C LEU A 40 -0.10 -6.55 8.44
N LEU A 41 -0.99 -6.67 7.45
CA LEU A 41 -1.66 -7.94 7.11
C LEU A 41 -0.69 -9.03 6.66
N LEU A 42 0.38 -8.66 5.95
CA LEU A 42 1.43 -9.58 5.56
C LEU A 42 2.36 -9.98 6.73
N GLY A 43 2.24 -9.31 7.88
CA GLY A 43 3.12 -9.53 9.04
C GLY A 43 4.54 -9.01 8.83
N LEU A 44 4.70 -8.02 7.97
CA LEU A 44 6.00 -7.42 7.64
C LEU A 44 6.34 -6.22 8.54
N ILE A 45 5.35 -5.62 9.17
CA ILE A 45 5.48 -4.57 10.19
C ILE A 45 4.51 -4.85 11.34
N ASP A 46 4.83 -4.28 12.53
CA ASP A 46 3.97 -4.38 13.73
C ASP A 46 3.43 -3.00 14.16
N ARG A 47 3.81 -1.91 13.48
CA ARG A 47 3.28 -0.59 13.81
C ARG A 47 1.81 -0.47 13.41
N PRO A 48 1.02 0.24 14.23
CA PRO A 48 -0.37 0.53 13.88
C PRO A 48 -0.51 1.35 12.60
N THR A 49 -1.66 1.20 11.93
CA THR A 49 -2.03 1.97 10.73
C THR A 49 -3.43 2.55 10.89
N GLY A 50 -3.70 3.73 10.33
CA GLY A 50 -4.98 4.43 10.51
C GLY A 50 -6.05 4.05 9.48
N ASP A 51 -5.68 3.36 8.39
CA ASP A 51 -6.55 3.13 7.25
C ASP A 51 -6.13 1.91 6.43
N LEU A 52 -7.03 1.46 5.57
CA LEU A 52 -6.78 0.47 4.52
C LEU A 52 -6.92 1.16 3.15
N ASP A 53 -5.81 1.26 2.45
CA ASP A 53 -5.69 1.89 1.16
C ASP A 53 -6.02 0.92 0.02
N ILE A 54 -7.10 1.17 -0.72
CA ILE A 54 -7.52 0.39 -1.89
C ILE A 54 -7.14 1.16 -3.16
N ILE A 55 -6.46 0.50 -4.08
CA ILE A 55 -6.08 1.12 -5.35
C ILE A 55 -6.85 0.61 -6.56
N ALA A 56 -7.37 -0.62 -6.48
CA ALA A 56 -8.09 -1.22 -7.61
C ALA A 56 -9.16 -2.22 -7.16
N LEU A 57 -10.09 -2.47 -8.07
CA LEU A 57 -11.11 -3.51 -8.01
C LEU A 57 -10.84 -4.51 -9.13
N LEU A 58 -10.96 -5.81 -8.86
CA LEU A 58 -10.88 -6.85 -9.88
C LEU A 58 -12.25 -6.97 -10.59
N GLU A 59 -12.28 -6.60 -11.87
CA GLU A 59 -13.46 -6.69 -12.71
C GLU A 59 -13.14 -7.45 -13.99
N SER A 60 -13.94 -8.48 -14.29
CA SER A 60 -13.78 -9.28 -15.51
C SER A 60 -12.36 -9.82 -15.72
N GLY A 61 -11.69 -10.19 -14.63
CA GLY A 61 -10.34 -10.75 -14.64
C GLY A 61 -9.19 -9.74 -14.77
N ALA A 62 -9.47 -8.44 -14.64
CA ALA A 62 -8.45 -7.40 -14.66
C ALA A 62 -8.65 -6.39 -13.51
N PHE A 63 -7.55 -5.97 -12.91
CA PHE A 63 -7.59 -4.89 -11.90
C PHE A 63 -7.83 -3.54 -12.58
N ARG A 64 -8.89 -2.86 -12.13
CA ARG A 64 -9.28 -1.52 -12.58
C ARG A 64 -9.04 -0.53 -11.46
N ARG A 65 -8.39 0.60 -11.77
CA ARG A 65 -8.23 1.71 -10.82
C ARG A 65 -9.57 2.07 -10.19
N LEU A 66 -9.56 2.29 -8.90
CA LEU A 66 -10.73 2.65 -8.11
C LEU A 66 -10.60 4.09 -7.60
N GLU A 67 -11.23 5.03 -8.31
CA GLU A 67 -11.21 6.45 -7.91
C GLU A 67 -12.07 6.70 -6.66
N PHE A 68 -13.23 6.03 -6.60
CA PHE A 68 -14.15 6.07 -5.45
C PHE A 68 -14.60 4.66 -5.10
N LEU A 69 -14.91 4.43 -3.83
CA LEU A 69 -15.52 3.16 -3.43
C LEU A 69 -16.90 3.02 -4.09
N PRO A 70 -17.26 1.86 -4.67
CA PRO A 70 -18.60 1.58 -5.12
C PRO A 70 -19.61 1.78 -3.98
N GLU A 71 -20.78 2.33 -4.27
CA GLU A 71 -21.80 2.65 -3.26
C GLU A 71 -22.11 1.50 -2.29
N PRO A 72 -22.30 0.23 -2.73
CA PRO A 72 -22.54 -0.87 -1.79
C PRO A 72 -21.37 -1.16 -0.85
N LEU A 73 -20.13 -1.01 -1.35
CA LEU A 73 -18.92 -1.18 -0.55
C LEU A 73 -18.75 -0.03 0.44
N GLU A 74 -18.94 1.22 0.00
CA GLU A 74 -18.86 2.41 0.85
C GLU A 74 -19.90 2.36 1.98
N ALA A 75 -21.15 1.98 1.67
CA ALA A 75 -22.19 1.84 2.66
C ALA A 75 -21.89 0.72 3.69
N ALA A 76 -21.29 -0.40 3.25
CA ALA A 76 -20.87 -1.47 4.14
C ALA A 76 -19.69 -1.02 5.02
N ALA A 77 -18.69 -0.36 4.43
CA ALA A 77 -17.53 0.16 5.16
C ALA A 77 -17.95 1.18 6.24
N LYS A 78 -18.86 2.11 5.93
CA LYS A 78 -19.40 3.05 6.90
C LYS A 78 -20.13 2.36 8.04
N GLN A 79 -20.94 1.35 7.74
CA GLN A 79 -21.64 0.57 8.77
C GLN A 79 -20.65 -0.12 9.72
N VAL A 80 -19.61 -0.76 9.18
CA VAL A 80 -18.55 -1.41 9.96
C VAL A 80 -17.77 -0.39 10.78
N GLY A 81 -17.37 0.73 10.15
CA GLY A 81 -16.67 1.82 10.83
C GLY A 81 -17.44 2.35 12.05
N GLN A 82 -18.76 2.54 11.91
CA GLN A 82 -19.61 2.97 13.02
C GLN A 82 -19.73 1.91 14.11
N ALA A 83 -19.88 0.64 13.74
CA ALA A 83 -20.02 -0.47 14.70
C ALA A 83 -18.75 -0.70 15.53
N LEU A 84 -17.58 -0.56 14.92
CA LEU A 84 -16.28 -0.80 15.55
C LEU A 84 -15.58 0.49 16.04
N GLY A 85 -16.20 1.65 15.85
CA GLY A 85 -15.65 2.94 16.27
C GLY A 85 -14.46 3.40 15.45
N LEU A 86 -14.36 2.96 14.19
CA LEU A 86 -13.31 3.36 13.26
C LEU A 86 -13.63 4.72 12.63
N GLY A 87 -12.64 5.40 12.10
CA GLY A 87 -12.85 6.65 11.36
C GLY A 87 -13.65 6.43 10.06
N ASP A 88 -14.33 7.47 9.58
CA ASP A 88 -15.17 7.39 8.36
C ASP A 88 -14.38 6.97 7.09
N ARG A 89 -13.07 7.11 7.10
CA ARG A 89 -12.17 6.80 5.99
C ARG A 89 -11.20 5.65 6.27
N TRP A 90 -11.55 4.77 7.22
CA TRP A 90 -10.73 3.60 7.51
C TRP A 90 -10.49 2.70 6.28
N LEU A 91 -11.42 2.73 5.33
CA LEU A 91 -11.30 2.16 3.99
C LEU A 91 -11.36 3.30 2.99
N ASN A 92 -10.32 3.49 2.19
CA ASN A 92 -10.23 4.63 1.28
C ASN A 92 -9.50 4.29 -0.02
N THR A 93 -9.55 5.20 -1.00
CA THR A 93 -8.93 5.06 -2.32
C THR A 93 -7.82 6.10 -2.57
N GLY A 94 -7.26 6.67 -1.50
CA GLY A 94 -6.27 7.76 -1.59
C GLY A 94 -5.14 7.52 -2.60
N PRO A 95 -4.41 6.40 -2.53
CA PRO A 95 -3.28 6.16 -3.42
C PRO A 95 -3.65 5.51 -4.77
N SER A 96 -4.94 5.51 -5.18
CA SER A 96 -5.40 4.80 -6.40
C SER A 96 -4.72 5.26 -7.70
N MET A 97 -4.17 6.48 -7.72
CA MET A 97 -3.36 6.98 -8.84
C MET A 97 -2.13 6.12 -9.15
N MET A 98 -1.65 5.32 -8.21
CA MET A 98 -0.55 4.37 -8.45
C MET A 98 -0.84 3.42 -9.61
N MET A 99 -2.11 3.08 -9.84
CA MET A 99 -2.50 2.25 -10.98
C MET A 99 -2.22 2.90 -12.34
N ASP A 100 -2.27 4.22 -12.43
CA ASP A 100 -1.99 4.96 -13.67
C ASP A 100 -0.49 5.03 -13.98
N PHE A 101 0.35 4.97 -12.95
CA PHE A 101 1.80 4.97 -13.11
C PHE A 101 2.34 3.60 -13.57
N GLY A 102 1.54 2.55 -13.41
CA GLY A 102 1.97 1.18 -13.62
C GLY A 102 2.66 0.57 -12.40
N LEU A 103 2.27 -0.64 -12.07
CA LEU A 103 2.86 -1.38 -10.95
C LEU A 103 4.11 -2.14 -11.41
N PRO A 104 4.97 -2.66 -10.48
CA PRO A 104 6.16 -3.41 -10.84
C PRO A 104 5.85 -4.59 -11.77
N ASN A 105 6.76 -4.92 -12.72
CA ASN A 105 6.52 -6.02 -13.65
C ASN A 105 6.17 -7.31 -12.91
N ASP A 106 5.23 -8.07 -13.46
CA ASP A 106 4.77 -9.37 -12.95
C ASP A 106 4.14 -9.35 -11.54
N TRP A 107 3.78 -8.17 -11.01
CA TRP A 107 3.19 -8.00 -9.69
C TRP A 107 1.95 -8.88 -9.47
N GLU A 108 1.12 -9.10 -10.49
CA GLU A 108 -0.10 -9.91 -10.39
C GLU A 108 0.22 -11.37 -10.00
N HIS A 109 1.38 -11.89 -10.43
CA HIS A 109 1.82 -13.24 -10.09
C HIS A 109 2.40 -13.37 -8.67
N ARG A 110 2.63 -12.25 -8.00
CA ARG A 110 3.18 -12.20 -6.64
C ARG A 110 2.17 -11.81 -5.57
N LEU A 111 0.88 -11.69 -5.94
CA LEU A 111 -0.17 -11.31 -5.00
C LEU A 111 -0.39 -12.37 -3.92
N VAL A 112 -0.54 -11.89 -2.69
CA VAL A 112 -1.03 -12.69 -1.57
C VAL A 112 -2.52 -12.41 -1.39
N THR A 113 -3.35 -13.46 -1.50
CA THR A 113 -4.81 -13.32 -1.40
C THR A 113 -5.30 -13.68 -0.02
N ARG A 114 -6.21 -12.89 0.53
CA ARG A 114 -6.93 -13.10 1.78
C ARG A 114 -8.43 -13.08 1.54
N GLN A 115 -9.14 -14.07 2.08
CA GLN A 115 -10.59 -14.18 1.90
C GLN A 115 -11.31 -13.90 3.23
N TYR A 116 -12.24 -12.95 3.19
CA TYR A 116 -13.10 -12.56 4.30
C TYR A 116 -14.56 -12.58 3.86
N GLY A 117 -15.22 -13.74 3.89
CA GLY A 117 -16.59 -13.86 3.44
C GLY A 117 -16.82 -13.32 2.02
N GLY A 118 -17.61 -12.26 1.88
CA GLY A 118 -17.87 -11.57 0.61
C GLY A 118 -16.78 -10.60 0.14
N LEU A 119 -15.65 -10.50 0.87
CA LEU A 119 -14.49 -9.68 0.50
C LEU A 119 -13.29 -10.55 0.18
N CYS A 120 -12.73 -10.41 -1.01
CA CYS A 120 -11.42 -10.95 -1.38
C CYS A 120 -10.42 -9.79 -1.44
N LEU A 121 -9.34 -9.87 -0.68
CA LEU A 121 -8.31 -8.84 -0.62
C LEU A 121 -7.00 -9.38 -1.21
N HIS A 122 -6.50 -8.70 -2.22
CA HIS A 122 -5.22 -8.96 -2.85
C HIS A 122 -4.19 -7.98 -2.32
N LEU A 123 -3.06 -8.50 -1.86
CA LEU A 123 -1.96 -7.75 -1.29
C LEU A 123 -0.72 -7.95 -2.16
N PRO A 124 -0.11 -6.88 -2.69
CA PRO A 124 1.18 -6.98 -3.36
C PRO A 124 2.23 -7.61 -2.45
N SER A 125 3.15 -8.35 -3.05
CA SER A 125 4.23 -9.02 -2.32
C SER A 125 5.12 -8.05 -1.54
N ARG A 126 5.98 -8.59 -0.67
CA ARG A 126 7.02 -7.81 0.00
C ARG A 126 7.87 -7.00 -0.99
N GLU A 127 8.27 -7.61 -2.10
CA GLU A 127 9.10 -6.97 -3.13
C GLU A 127 8.39 -5.75 -3.76
N ASP A 128 7.11 -5.90 -4.10
CA ASP A 128 6.29 -4.81 -4.64
C ASP A 128 6.05 -3.71 -3.60
N GLN A 129 5.82 -4.08 -2.35
CA GLN A 129 5.66 -3.12 -1.25
C GLN A 129 6.93 -2.30 -1.01
N ILE A 130 8.13 -2.88 -1.18
CA ILE A 130 9.39 -2.15 -1.11
C ILE A 130 9.46 -1.09 -2.23
N CYS A 131 9.02 -1.43 -3.45
CA CYS A 131 8.94 -0.46 -4.55
C CYS A 131 8.05 0.74 -4.18
N PHE A 132 6.84 0.48 -3.66
CA PHE A 132 5.90 1.54 -3.28
C PHE A 132 6.44 2.40 -2.14
N LYS A 133 7.08 1.77 -1.15
CA LYS A 133 7.67 2.49 -0.01
C LYS A 133 8.87 3.32 -0.42
N LEU A 134 9.72 2.81 -1.33
CA LEU A 134 10.86 3.57 -1.82
C LEU A 134 10.42 4.79 -2.63
N TYR A 135 9.46 4.62 -3.56
CA TYR A 135 8.91 5.73 -4.31
C TYR A 135 8.35 6.84 -3.39
N ALA A 136 7.48 6.46 -2.46
CA ALA A 136 6.87 7.41 -1.54
C ALA A 136 7.89 8.07 -0.59
N ALA A 137 8.88 7.33 -0.12
CA ALA A 137 9.95 7.88 0.70
C ALA A 137 10.79 8.91 -0.08
N VAL A 138 11.10 8.65 -1.35
CA VAL A 138 11.86 9.58 -2.20
C VAL A 138 11.06 10.82 -2.55
N ASP A 139 9.78 10.67 -2.89
CA ASP A 139 8.87 11.78 -3.20
C ASP A 139 8.75 12.76 -2.00
N HIS A 140 8.74 12.23 -0.79
CA HIS A 140 8.75 13.03 0.44
C HIS A 140 10.14 13.53 0.85
N PHE A 141 11.21 12.92 0.33
CA PHE A 141 12.59 13.15 0.77
C PHE A 141 13.09 14.57 0.44
N GLY A 142 12.65 15.16 -0.68
CA GLY A 142 12.97 16.53 -1.07
C GLY A 142 12.19 17.62 -0.33
N GLY A 143 11.27 17.27 0.57
CA GLY A 143 10.43 18.21 1.32
C GLY A 143 10.94 18.55 2.72
N GLN A 144 10.16 19.38 3.44
CA GLN A 144 10.46 19.82 4.80
C GLN A 144 10.49 18.70 5.88
N TYR A 145 10.17 17.45 5.50
CA TYR A 145 9.97 16.33 6.43
C TYR A 145 11.14 15.33 6.46
N TRP A 146 12.32 15.78 6.09
CA TRP A 146 13.52 14.98 6.07
C TRP A 146 13.81 14.22 7.37
N GLY A 147 13.95 12.93 7.28
CA GLY A 147 14.85 12.07 8.05
C GLY A 147 14.29 11.37 9.27
N THR A 148 13.32 11.83 10.02
CA THR A 148 12.99 11.16 11.30
C THR A 148 11.51 10.89 11.54
N GLN A 149 10.64 11.26 10.62
CA GLN A 149 9.18 11.07 10.76
C GLN A 149 8.48 10.64 9.47
N ASP A 150 9.20 10.32 8.39
CA ASP A 150 8.58 9.76 7.20
C ASP A 150 8.26 8.29 7.41
N LYS A 151 6.97 7.98 7.50
CA LYS A 151 6.48 6.62 7.73
C LYS A 151 6.92 5.62 6.66
N HIS A 152 7.14 6.06 5.41
CA HIS A 152 7.55 5.18 4.30
C HIS A 152 9.01 4.81 4.43
N TYR A 153 9.86 5.78 4.79
CA TYR A 153 11.27 5.53 5.08
C TYR A 153 11.45 4.63 6.31
N GLU A 154 10.69 4.88 7.39
CA GLU A 154 10.72 4.01 8.58
C GLU A 154 10.25 2.59 8.26
N ASP A 155 9.23 2.42 7.41
CA ASP A 155 8.82 1.10 6.94
C ASP A 155 9.95 0.37 6.18
N LEU A 156 10.69 1.08 5.31
CA LEU A 156 11.86 0.49 4.63
C LEU A 156 12.93 0.02 5.63
N LYS A 157 13.20 0.79 6.68
CA LYS A 157 14.14 0.39 7.72
C LYS A 157 13.68 -0.87 8.47
N ILE A 158 12.38 -0.98 8.76
CA ILE A 158 11.80 -2.18 9.40
C ILE A 158 11.86 -3.37 8.46
N LEU A 159 11.58 -3.17 7.17
CA LEU A 159 11.64 -4.22 6.15
C LEU A 159 13.06 -4.75 5.94
N VAL A 160 14.09 -3.97 6.21
CA VAL A 160 15.50 -4.35 6.00
C VAL A 160 15.69 -4.94 4.59
N PRO A 161 15.40 -4.18 3.52
CA PRO A 161 15.50 -4.71 2.18
C PRO A 161 16.94 -5.04 1.81
N THR A 162 17.12 -6.12 1.06
CA THR A 162 18.41 -6.47 0.48
C THR A 162 18.83 -5.45 -0.59
N ARG A 163 20.12 -5.45 -0.97
CA ARG A 163 20.61 -4.63 -2.06
C ARG A 163 19.84 -4.88 -3.36
N ASP A 164 19.59 -6.15 -3.68
CA ASP A 164 18.91 -6.52 -4.93
C ASP A 164 17.45 -6.05 -4.94
N GLU A 165 16.73 -6.16 -3.81
CA GLU A 165 15.38 -5.60 -3.65
C GLU A 165 15.38 -4.07 -3.83
N LEU A 166 16.37 -3.36 -3.28
CA LEU A 166 16.49 -1.91 -3.44
C LEU A 166 16.86 -1.50 -4.86
N VAL A 167 17.72 -2.24 -5.56
CA VAL A 167 18.03 -1.97 -6.97
C VAL A 167 16.81 -2.21 -7.86
N PHE A 168 16.07 -3.31 -7.63
CA PHE A 168 14.81 -3.57 -8.33
C PHE A 168 13.80 -2.44 -8.11
N ALA A 169 13.58 -2.05 -6.85
CA ALA A 169 12.68 -0.96 -6.50
C ALA A 169 13.13 0.38 -7.09
N ALA A 170 14.42 0.70 -7.08
CA ALA A 170 14.97 1.93 -7.62
C ALA A 170 14.77 2.01 -9.15
N ARG A 171 14.99 0.91 -9.88
CA ARG A 171 14.71 0.83 -11.32
C ARG A 171 13.24 1.13 -11.64
N TRP A 172 12.32 0.54 -10.88
CA TRP A 172 10.90 0.82 -11.03
C TRP A 172 10.59 2.28 -10.68
N THR A 173 11.15 2.81 -9.60
CA THR A 173 10.93 4.17 -9.11
C THR A 173 11.32 5.22 -10.16
N VAL A 174 12.48 5.08 -10.82
CA VAL A 174 12.91 6.04 -11.86
C VAL A 174 12.07 6.01 -13.14
N THR A 175 11.28 4.96 -13.38
CA THR A 175 10.35 4.95 -14.52
C THR A 175 9.20 5.94 -14.34
N HIS A 176 8.90 6.36 -13.11
CA HIS A 176 7.81 7.27 -12.78
C HIS A 176 8.24 8.73 -12.73
N ASP A 177 9.46 9.00 -12.27
CA ASP A 177 10.07 10.32 -12.37
C ASP A 177 11.56 10.19 -12.75
N PRO A 178 11.87 10.34 -14.06
CA PRO A 178 13.25 10.27 -14.57
C PRO A 178 14.04 11.55 -14.38
N SER A 179 13.49 12.58 -13.72
CA SER A 179 14.18 13.87 -13.55
C SER A 179 15.48 13.73 -12.74
N GLU A 180 16.48 14.55 -13.06
CA GLU A 180 17.76 14.57 -12.33
C GLU A 180 17.55 14.87 -10.83
N GLY A 181 16.59 15.77 -10.52
CA GLY A 181 16.28 16.11 -9.14
C GLY A 181 15.78 14.91 -8.35
N PHE A 182 14.81 14.16 -8.89
CA PHE A 182 14.28 12.97 -8.26
C PHE A 182 15.33 11.85 -8.15
N ARG A 183 16.11 11.61 -9.22
CA ARG A 183 17.23 10.66 -9.17
C ARG A 183 18.24 11.02 -8.06
N GLY A 184 18.57 12.31 -7.90
CA GLY A 184 19.44 12.77 -6.83
C GLY A 184 18.91 12.46 -5.42
N GLU A 185 17.61 12.63 -5.18
CA GLU A 185 16.99 12.29 -3.91
C GLU A 185 16.91 10.76 -3.71
N LEU A 186 16.64 9.99 -4.76
CA LEU A 186 16.67 8.54 -4.72
C LEU A 186 18.05 8.02 -4.30
N MET A 187 19.13 8.54 -4.89
CA MET A 187 20.49 8.13 -4.54
C MET A 187 20.83 8.43 -3.07
N LYS A 188 20.40 9.59 -2.57
CA LYS A 188 20.58 9.94 -1.15
C LYS A 188 19.77 9.01 -0.23
N CYS A 189 18.52 8.68 -0.62
CA CYS A 189 17.68 7.76 0.13
C CYS A 189 18.33 6.36 0.18
N LEU A 190 18.78 5.82 -0.94
CA LEU A 190 19.47 4.53 -1.01
C LEU A 190 20.74 4.51 -0.17
N LEU A 191 21.57 5.56 -0.26
CA LEU A 191 22.79 5.69 0.55
C LEU A 191 22.46 5.71 2.03
N SER A 192 21.40 6.39 2.44
CA SER A 192 20.94 6.42 3.85
C SER A 192 20.45 5.07 4.36
N LEU A 193 19.98 4.19 3.44
CA LEU A 193 19.65 2.79 3.72
C LEU A 193 20.86 1.86 3.64
N GLY A 194 22.07 2.42 3.45
CA GLY A 194 23.31 1.67 3.40
C GLY A 194 23.64 1.01 2.06
N VAL A 195 22.96 1.43 0.97
CA VAL A 195 23.15 0.87 -0.37
C VAL A 195 23.62 1.95 -1.34
N GLU A 196 24.78 1.72 -1.93
CA GLU A 196 25.30 2.54 -3.02
C GLU A 196 24.94 1.89 -4.37
N VAL A 197 24.33 2.68 -5.25
CA VAL A 197 23.88 2.26 -6.59
C VAL A 197 24.42 3.29 -7.59
N SER A 198 24.93 2.84 -8.73
CA SER A 198 25.36 3.72 -9.80
C SER A 198 24.22 4.03 -10.78
N ASP A 199 24.32 5.14 -11.51
CA ASP A 199 23.35 5.50 -12.55
C ASP A 199 23.22 4.40 -13.62
N ASP A 200 24.31 3.71 -13.96
CA ASP A 200 24.31 2.61 -14.93
C ASP A 200 23.48 1.40 -14.43
N GLU A 201 23.35 1.23 -13.14
CA GLU A 201 22.51 0.17 -12.54
C GLU A 201 21.02 0.51 -12.58
N LEU A 202 20.68 1.79 -12.68
CA LEU A 202 19.28 2.23 -12.72
C LEU A 202 18.67 2.23 -14.14
N GLY A 203 19.50 2.26 -15.17
CA GLY A 203 19.10 2.22 -16.59
C GLY A 203 18.88 3.59 -17.21
#